data_746fb001ec0ead04e1b1dd191c7115b0
#
_entry.id   746fb001ec0ead04e1b1dd191c7115b0
#
_cell.length_a   1.000
_cell.length_b   1.000
_cell.length_c   1.000
_cell.angle_alpha   90.00
_cell.angle_beta   90.00
_cell.angle_gamma   90.00
#
_symmetry.space_group_name_H-M   'P 1'
#
loop_
_entity.id
_entity.type
_entity.pdbx_description
1 polymer ?
#
loop_
_entity_poly.entity_id
_entity_poly.type
_entity_poly.pdbx_seq_one_letter_code
_entity_poly.pdbx_strand_id
1 'polypeptide(L)'
;MKIAIIGAGSVGTNLHHAFEIKGIRTELVHARPLTETGVTGDGLPVTGDGLPVTGVPVADVYIYTVADHALAEVVSKVSAPKALHLHTSGSMPIEVFGPDKPHSGVLYFFQSFSREVLIDDWSGIPCFIEGHNIDDIAAIYSLAQSLTSRIYEANGHDRERLHIAGIFANNYTNLMYRIAAEVLQGTHIPFEALLPLIDQTAAKVHTLKPIDAQTGPAKRGDHEVMNHHLELLQATPYAEVYQALAALIEKAHNR
;
A
#
# COMPACT_ATOMS: atom_id res chain seq x y z
N MET A 1 14.00 15.81 17.76
CA MET A 1 13.72 14.42 17.32
C MET A 1 14.36 14.23 15.94
N LYS A 2 15.21 13.23 15.80
CA LYS A 2 15.84 12.82 14.54
C LYS A 2 15.18 11.52 14.08
N ILE A 3 14.76 11.45 12.81
CA ILE A 3 14.08 10.30 12.23
C ILE A 3 14.95 9.71 11.11
N ALA A 4 15.18 8.40 11.14
CA ALA A 4 15.78 7.65 10.05
C ALA A 4 14.70 6.81 9.35
N ILE A 5 14.52 6.98 8.05
CA ILE A 5 13.61 6.19 7.23
C ILE A 5 14.46 5.17 6.46
N ILE A 6 14.24 3.88 6.76
CA ILE A 6 15.02 2.78 6.18
C ILE A 6 14.21 2.13 5.05
N GLY A 7 14.64 2.36 3.83
CA GLY A 7 13.98 1.92 2.60
C GLY A 7 13.54 3.10 1.74
N ALA A 8 14.23 3.34 0.62
CA ALA A 8 13.91 4.40 -0.34
C ALA A 8 12.96 3.88 -1.45
N GLY A 9 11.96 3.08 -1.07
CA GLY A 9 10.84 2.65 -1.90
C GLY A 9 9.79 3.75 -2.07
N SER A 10 8.65 3.42 -2.69
CA SER A 10 7.55 4.38 -2.89
C SER A 10 7.06 4.96 -1.56
N VAL A 11 6.88 4.13 -0.52
CA VAL A 11 6.45 4.58 0.81
C VAL A 11 7.52 5.47 1.46
N GLY A 12 8.76 5.01 1.52
CA GLY A 12 9.84 5.74 2.20
C GLY A 12 10.15 7.10 1.57
N THR A 13 10.16 7.17 0.24
CA THR A 13 10.37 8.43 -0.48
C THR A 13 9.25 9.43 -0.25
N ASN A 14 7.98 8.97 -0.31
CA ASN A 14 6.83 9.82 -0.03
C ASN A 14 6.80 10.30 1.43
N LEU A 15 7.10 9.41 2.38
CA LEU A 15 7.11 9.73 3.80
C LEU A 15 8.24 10.72 4.16
N HIS A 16 9.43 10.54 3.57
CA HIS A 16 10.53 11.49 3.69
C HIS A 16 10.11 12.88 3.18
N HIS A 17 9.55 12.95 1.98
CA HIS A 17 9.05 14.18 1.39
C HIS A 17 7.99 14.85 2.27
N ALA A 18 7.01 14.10 2.77
CA ALA A 18 5.95 14.62 3.63
C ALA A 18 6.49 15.24 4.94
N PHE A 19 7.44 14.58 5.59
CA PHE A 19 8.07 15.12 6.79
C PHE A 19 8.88 16.39 6.50
N GLU A 20 9.65 16.41 5.41
CA GLU A 20 10.43 17.60 5.03
C GLU A 20 9.52 18.82 4.76
N ILE A 21 8.37 18.65 4.08
CA ILE A 21 7.38 19.72 3.91
C ILE A 21 6.88 20.27 5.27
N LYS A 22 6.77 19.40 6.28
CA LYS A 22 6.35 19.81 7.64
C LYS A 22 7.51 20.35 8.48
N GLY A 23 8.71 20.49 7.91
CA GLY A 23 9.90 20.94 8.63
C GLY A 23 10.46 19.91 9.62
N ILE A 24 10.06 18.66 9.52
CA ILE A 24 10.56 17.54 10.33
C ILE A 24 11.74 16.92 9.57
N ARG A 25 12.94 17.11 10.11
CA ARG A 25 14.16 16.61 9.48
C ARG A 25 14.24 15.10 9.54
N THR A 26 14.38 14.46 8.39
CA THR A 26 14.53 13.02 8.25
C THR A 26 15.78 12.67 7.45
N GLU A 27 16.29 11.47 7.66
CA GLU A 27 17.40 10.92 6.88
C GLU A 27 16.92 9.64 6.19
N LEU A 28 16.92 9.65 4.84
CA LEU A 28 16.45 8.54 4.03
C LEU A 28 17.62 7.58 3.75
N VAL A 29 17.51 6.36 4.25
CA VAL A 29 18.54 5.31 4.13
C VAL A 29 18.12 4.32 3.05
N HIS A 30 18.98 4.12 2.06
CA HIS A 30 18.76 3.13 1.01
C HIS A 30 19.04 1.72 1.54
N ALA A 31 17.99 0.91 1.74
CA ALA A 31 18.10 -0.51 2.00
C ALA A 31 17.84 -1.26 0.69
N ARG A 32 18.88 -1.73 0.00
CA ARG A 32 18.76 -2.55 -1.22
C ARG A 32 19.23 -3.97 -0.94
N PRO A 33 18.49 -5.00 -1.42
CA PRO A 33 19.05 -6.35 -1.49
C PRO A 33 20.27 -6.34 -2.43
N LEU A 34 21.25 -7.20 -2.15
CA LEU A 34 22.40 -7.42 -3.02
C LEU A 34 21.96 -7.89 -4.39
N THR A 35 22.55 -7.35 -5.44
CA THR A 35 22.63 -8.04 -6.73
C THR A 35 23.63 -9.18 -6.60
N GLU A 36 23.50 -10.25 -7.40
CA GLU A 36 24.41 -11.40 -7.42
C GLU A 36 25.90 -11.02 -7.64
N THR A 37 26.18 -9.77 -7.99
CA THR A 37 27.53 -9.23 -8.25
C THR A 37 28.18 -8.52 -7.05
N GLY A 38 27.50 -8.46 -5.89
CA GLY A 38 28.08 -7.85 -4.68
C GLY A 38 28.28 -6.33 -4.74
N VAL A 39 27.63 -5.64 -5.68
CA VAL A 39 27.61 -4.17 -5.78
C VAL A 39 26.18 -3.65 -5.82
N THR A 40 25.93 -2.47 -5.24
CA THR A 40 24.65 -1.77 -5.39
C THR A 40 24.50 -1.26 -6.83
N GLY A 41 23.28 -1.01 -7.32
CA GLY A 41 23.02 -0.50 -8.67
C GLY A 41 23.69 0.84 -9.02
N ASP A 42 24.34 1.49 -8.03
CA ASP A 42 25.16 2.68 -8.10
C ASP A 42 26.67 2.39 -7.95
N GLY A 43 27.07 1.08 -7.96
CA GLY A 43 28.49 0.67 -7.99
C GLY A 43 29.19 0.67 -6.63
N LEU A 44 28.46 0.82 -5.51
CA LEU A 44 29.06 0.78 -4.18
C LEU A 44 29.33 -0.67 -3.73
N PRO A 45 30.51 -0.97 -3.14
CA PRO A 45 30.85 -2.32 -2.68
C PRO A 45 29.95 -2.73 -1.51
N VAL A 46 29.51 -3.99 -1.54
CA VAL A 46 28.68 -4.59 -0.51
C VAL A 46 29.50 -5.59 0.29
N THR A 47 29.49 -5.48 1.60
CA THR A 47 30.06 -6.49 2.48
C THR A 47 29.12 -7.67 2.64
N GLY A 48 29.63 -8.88 2.52
CA GLY A 48 29.09 -10.22 2.36
C GLY A 48 27.77 -10.70 3.01
N ASP A 49 26.97 -9.88 3.69
CA ASP A 49 25.82 -10.33 4.48
C ASP A 49 24.48 -9.68 4.09
N GLY A 50 24.34 -9.31 2.84
CA GLY A 50 23.02 -9.04 2.24
C GLY A 50 22.52 -7.60 2.23
N LEU A 51 22.74 -6.75 3.20
CA LEU A 51 22.38 -5.32 3.16
C LEU A 51 23.49 -4.49 3.78
N PRO A 52 23.98 -3.42 3.11
CA PRO A 52 24.89 -2.49 3.76
C PRO A 52 24.10 -1.67 4.79
N VAL A 53 23.99 -2.19 6.01
CA VAL A 53 23.49 -1.44 7.16
C VAL A 53 24.63 -0.69 7.84
N THR A 54 25.78 -0.58 7.17
CA THR A 54 26.87 0.30 7.55
C THR A 54 26.48 1.73 7.17
N GLY A 55 26.14 2.53 8.18
CA GLY A 55 25.78 3.94 7.98
C GLY A 55 24.35 4.30 8.35
N VAL A 56 23.61 3.42 9.04
CA VAL A 56 22.34 3.83 9.64
C VAL A 56 22.65 4.93 10.65
N PRO A 57 22.09 6.14 10.47
CA PRO A 57 22.38 7.25 11.36
C PRO A 57 21.81 6.97 12.75
N VAL A 58 22.45 7.54 13.79
CA VAL A 58 21.84 7.56 15.13
C VAL A 58 20.60 8.43 15.08
N ALA A 59 19.45 7.84 15.42
CA ALA A 59 18.14 8.51 15.40
C ALA A 59 17.33 8.17 16.64
N ASP A 60 16.33 9.01 16.92
CA ASP A 60 15.35 8.78 17.99
C ASP A 60 14.24 7.84 17.52
N VAL A 61 13.94 7.87 16.22
CA VAL A 61 12.91 7.06 15.57
C VAL A 61 13.46 6.42 14.30
N TYR A 62 13.25 5.12 14.14
CA TYR A 62 13.54 4.37 12.91
C TYR A 62 12.24 3.91 12.28
N ILE A 63 12.00 4.31 11.03
CA ILE A 63 10.81 3.90 10.26
C ILE A 63 11.25 2.99 9.13
N TYR A 64 10.82 1.74 9.19
CA TYR A 64 11.14 0.71 8.21
C TYR A 64 10.08 0.68 7.11
N THR A 65 10.50 1.01 5.88
CA THR A 65 9.65 1.07 4.68
C THR A 65 10.15 0.10 3.59
N VAL A 66 10.76 -0.99 4.03
CA VAL A 66 11.23 -2.07 3.18
C VAL A 66 10.12 -3.08 2.89
N ALA A 67 10.33 -3.95 1.90
CA ALA A 67 9.39 -5.03 1.60
C ALA A 67 9.24 -6.00 2.80
N ASP A 68 8.05 -6.56 2.98
CA ASP A 68 7.69 -7.41 4.13
C ASP A 68 8.67 -8.58 4.33
N HIS A 69 9.08 -9.24 3.24
CA HIS A 69 10.04 -10.36 3.31
C HIS A 69 11.44 -9.96 3.79
N ALA A 70 11.81 -8.69 3.68
CA ALA A 70 13.11 -8.17 4.12
C ALA A 70 13.05 -7.52 5.52
N LEU A 71 11.84 -7.27 6.05
CA LEU A 71 11.65 -6.45 7.24
C LEU A 71 12.39 -7.04 8.46
N ALA A 72 12.19 -8.31 8.76
CA ALA A 72 12.81 -8.95 9.93
C ALA A 72 14.34 -8.89 9.88
N GLU A 73 14.94 -9.14 8.70
CA GLU A 73 16.38 -9.07 8.49
C GLU A 73 16.91 -7.65 8.70
N VAL A 74 16.24 -6.64 8.11
CA VAL A 74 16.66 -5.24 8.24
C VAL A 74 16.54 -4.76 9.69
N VAL A 75 15.44 -5.10 10.36
CA VAL A 75 15.22 -4.79 11.78
C VAL A 75 16.33 -5.36 12.65
N SER A 76 16.76 -6.61 12.43
CA SER A 76 17.81 -7.26 13.24
C SER A 76 19.18 -6.56 13.13
N LYS A 77 19.44 -5.84 12.05
CA LYS A 77 20.71 -5.15 11.79
C LYS A 77 20.80 -3.76 12.42
N VAL A 78 19.71 -3.21 12.91
CA VAL A 78 19.70 -1.89 13.58
C VAL A 78 19.73 -2.06 15.09
N SER A 79 20.86 -1.72 15.72
CA SER A 79 21.03 -1.80 17.17
C SER A 79 20.80 -0.42 17.80
N ALA A 80 19.58 -0.16 18.26
CA ALA A 80 19.18 1.08 18.93
C ALA A 80 18.03 0.83 19.95
N PRO A 81 18.27 0.12 21.04
CA PRO A 81 17.22 -0.39 21.93
C PRO A 81 16.43 0.72 22.66
N LYS A 82 16.92 1.95 22.66
CA LYS A 82 16.23 3.12 23.28
C LYS A 82 15.42 3.93 22.27
N ALA A 83 15.58 3.68 20.99
CA ALA A 83 14.84 4.38 19.94
C ALA A 83 13.45 3.74 19.73
N LEU A 84 12.53 4.51 19.17
CA LEU A 84 11.25 3.99 18.70
C LEU A 84 11.43 3.36 17.31
N HIS A 85 11.02 2.11 17.17
CA HIS A 85 11.10 1.35 15.92
C HIS A 85 9.71 1.15 15.31
N LEU A 86 9.50 1.61 14.09
CA LEU A 86 8.20 1.58 13.43
C LEU A 86 8.30 0.89 12.07
N HIS A 87 7.38 -0.01 11.75
CA HIS A 87 7.20 -0.45 10.38
C HIS A 87 5.94 0.15 9.74
N THR A 88 5.88 0.12 8.41
CA THR A 88 4.77 0.68 7.63
C THR A 88 3.97 -0.38 6.87
N SER A 89 4.11 -1.66 7.24
CA SER A 89 3.41 -2.77 6.60
C SER A 89 1.98 -2.92 7.13
N GLY A 90 1.04 -3.18 6.23
CA GLY A 90 -0.32 -3.58 6.58
C GLY A 90 -0.44 -5.05 6.98
N SER A 91 0.53 -5.90 6.60
CA SER A 91 0.47 -7.35 6.76
C SER A 91 1.37 -7.89 7.87
N MET A 92 2.47 -7.18 8.21
CA MET A 92 3.43 -7.66 9.20
C MET A 92 2.94 -7.42 10.63
N PRO A 93 3.15 -8.38 11.53
CA PRO A 93 2.83 -8.22 12.95
C PRO A 93 3.88 -7.37 13.67
N ILE A 94 3.47 -6.71 14.77
CA ILE A 94 4.38 -5.88 15.59
C ILE A 94 5.50 -6.72 16.21
N GLU A 95 5.29 -8.00 16.44
CA GLU A 95 6.25 -8.95 17.01
C GLU A 95 7.52 -9.13 16.16
N VAL A 96 7.53 -8.64 14.92
CA VAL A 96 8.73 -8.63 14.05
C VAL A 96 9.92 -7.91 14.71
N PHE A 97 9.66 -7.00 15.63
CA PHE A 97 10.70 -6.27 16.34
C PHE A 97 11.43 -7.10 17.42
N GLY A 98 10.76 -8.11 17.98
CA GLY A 98 11.34 -8.95 19.02
C GLY A 98 11.62 -8.21 20.34
N PRO A 99 12.17 -8.92 21.34
CA PRO A 99 12.39 -8.36 22.67
C PRO A 99 13.52 -7.29 22.74
N ASP A 100 14.40 -7.27 21.76
CA ASP A 100 15.54 -6.33 21.71
C ASP A 100 15.12 -4.89 21.35
N LYS A 101 13.87 -4.70 20.94
CA LYS A 101 13.28 -3.40 20.59
C LYS A 101 11.99 -3.17 21.40
N PRO A 102 12.13 -2.89 22.71
CA PRO A 102 10.99 -2.74 23.60
C PRO A 102 10.10 -1.54 23.28
N HIS A 103 10.62 -0.55 22.55
CA HIS A 103 9.88 0.59 22.03
C HIS A 103 9.62 0.39 20.54
N SER A 104 8.43 -0.10 20.20
CA SER A 104 8.13 -0.45 18.82
C SER A 104 6.64 -0.32 18.50
N GLY A 105 6.36 -0.23 17.20
CA GLY A 105 4.99 -0.13 16.74
C GLY A 105 4.84 -0.07 15.24
N VAL A 106 3.67 0.34 14.82
CA VAL A 106 3.25 0.43 13.43
C VAL A 106 2.79 1.85 13.11
N LEU A 107 3.23 2.34 11.96
CA LEU A 107 2.82 3.62 11.38
C LEU A 107 2.39 3.35 9.93
N TYR A 108 1.16 2.89 9.73
CA TYR A 108 0.65 2.44 8.44
C TYR A 108 -0.26 3.48 7.80
N PHE A 109 0.25 4.24 6.85
CA PHE A 109 -0.54 5.14 6.02
C PHE A 109 -1.22 4.35 4.89
N PHE A 110 -2.56 4.37 4.88
CA PHE A 110 -3.35 3.60 3.94
C PHE A 110 -3.58 4.38 2.65
N GLN A 111 -2.62 4.26 1.74
CA GLN A 111 -2.61 4.95 0.45
C GLN A 111 -1.80 4.15 -0.58
N SER A 112 -2.07 4.41 -1.87
CA SER A 112 -1.25 3.95 -2.98
C SER A 112 -0.14 4.98 -3.24
N PHE A 113 1.10 4.59 -2.96
CA PHE A 113 2.27 5.45 -3.17
C PHE A 113 3.01 5.10 -4.46
N SER A 114 3.51 6.10 -5.16
CA SER A 114 4.39 6.00 -6.31
C SER A 114 5.67 6.79 -6.04
N ARG A 115 6.77 6.45 -6.70
CA ARG A 115 8.01 7.25 -6.65
C ARG A 115 7.96 8.44 -7.60
N GLU A 116 7.22 8.30 -8.68
CA GLU A 116 7.13 9.27 -9.76
C GLU A 116 6.22 10.45 -9.40
N VAL A 117 5.29 10.22 -8.47
CA VAL A 117 4.33 11.24 -8.02
C VAL A 117 4.34 11.27 -6.50
N LEU A 118 4.95 12.32 -5.95
CA LEU A 118 5.00 12.54 -4.51
C LEU A 118 3.73 13.25 -4.04
N ILE A 119 3.27 12.89 -2.85
CA ILE A 119 2.06 13.46 -2.25
C ILE A 119 2.46 14.58 -1.29
N ASP A 120 2.01 15.79 -1.57
CA ASP A 120 2.27 16.98 -0.74
C ASP A 120 1.29 17.10 0.43
N ASP A 121 0.01 16.83 0.19
CA ASP A 121 -1.04 16.91 1.21
C ASP A 121 -1.46 15.53 1.72
N TRP A 122 -1.08 15.23 2.95
CA TRP A 122 -1.42 13.99 3.63
C TRP A 122 -2.64 14.11 4.55
N SER A 123 -3.26 15.27 4.66
CA SER A 123 -4.36 15.54 5.60
C SER A 123 -5.56 14.60 5.43
N GLY A 124 -5.79 14.13 4.22
CA GLY A 124 -6.85 13.18 3.85
C GLY A 124 -6.47 11.71 3.97
N ILE A 125 -5.19 11.37 4.20
CA ILE A 125 -4.70 9.98 4.20
C ILE A 125 -4.94 9.34 5.56
N PRO A 126 -5.69 8.23 5.67
CA PRO A 126 -5.82 7.50 6.92
C PRO A 126 -4.48 6.89 7.35
N CYS A 127 -4.19 6.99 8.65
CA CYS A 127 -3.04 6.35 9.29
C CYS A 127 -3.54 5.38 10.35
N PHE A 128 -3.10 4.14 10.28
CA PHE A 128 -3.40 3.09 11.26
C PHE A 128 -2.17 2.84 12.11
N ILE A 129 -2.34 2.94 13.44
CA ILE A 129 -1.24 2.85 14.39
C ILE A 129 -1.44 1.67 15.34
N GLU A 130 -0.33 1.10 15.79
CA GLU A 130 -0.25 0.13 16.86
C GLU A 130 1.05 0.38 17.64
N GLY A 131 1.03 0.24 18.94
CA GLY A 131 2.21 0.40 19.79
C GLY A 131 2.32 -0.74 20.78
N HIS A 132 3.54 -1.05 21.20
CA HIS A 132 3.79 -2.13 22.16
C HIS A 132 3.25 -1.80 23.55
N ASN A 133 3.18 -0.50 23.88
CA ASN A 133 2.64 0.03 25.13
C ASN A 133 2.02 1.41 24.91
N ILE A 134 1.42 1.96 25.95
CA ILE A 134 0.68 3.24 25.88
C ILE A 134 1.58 4.45 25.53
N ASP A 135 2.84 4.44 25.98
CA ASP A 135 3.78 5.52 25.70
C ASP A 135 4.22 5.48 24.23
N ASP A 136 4.43 4.28 23.68
CA ASP A 136 4.72 4.08 22.26
C ASP A 136 3.53 4.52 21.39
N ILE A 137 2.29 4.16 21.76
CA ILE A 137 1.08 4.62 21.06
C ILE A 137 1.01 6.15 21.05
N ALA A 138 1.26 6.81 22.19
CA ALA A 138 1.22 8.26 22.26
C ALA A 138 2.30 8.93 21.38
N ALA A 139 3.51 8.36 21.35
CA ALA A 139 4.60 8.84 20.50
C ALA A 139 4.27 8.66 19.01
N ILE A 140 3.75 7.50 18.62
CA ILE A 140 3.34 7.20 17.24
C ILE A 140 2.18 8.10 16.80
N TYR A 141 1.19 8.30 17.68
CA TYR A 141 0.07 9.21 17.43
C TYR A 141 0.56 10.63 17.16
N SER A 142 1.47 11.15 17.98
CA SER A 142 2.05 12.49 17.80
C SER A 142 2.80 12.62 16.47
N LEU A 143 3.50 11.57 16.06
CA LEU A 143 4.20 11.53 14.78
C LEU A 143 3.20 11.50 13.60
N ALA A 144 2.17 10.65 13.66
CA ALA A 144 1.13 10.56 12.64
C ALA A 144 0.36 11.89 12.50
N GLN A 145 0.08 12.56 13.63
CA GLN A 145 -0.66 13.83 13.69
C GLN A 145 0.07 14.97 12.98
N SER A 146 1.38 14.91 12.85
CA SER A 146 2.13 15.89 12.07
C SER A 146 1.78 15.87 10.56
N LEU A 147 1.24 14.76 10.06
CA LEU A 147 0.91 14.58 8.64
C LEU A 147 -0.60 14.53 8.38
N THR A 148 -1.38 13.87 9.26
CA THR A 148 -2.84 13.68 9.07
C THR A 148 -3.60 13.78 10.39
N SER A 149 -4.89 14.16 10.29
CA SER A 149 -5.83 14.07 11.42
C SER A 149 -6.65 12.77 11.44
N ARG A 150 -6.51 11.91 10.40
CA ARG A 150 -7.26 10.65 10.28
C ARG A 150 -6.46 9.49 10.85
N ILE A 151 -6.37 9.42 12.18
CA ILE A 151 -5.58 8.42 12.89
C ILE A 151 -6.50 7.43 13.58
N TYR A 152 -6.23 6.14 13.40
CA TYR A 152 -7.00 5.03 13.95
C TYR A 152 -6.06 4.03 14.60
N GLU A 153 -6.41 3.52 15.76
CA GLU A 153 -5.73 2.35 16.33
C GLU A 153 -6.24 1.09 15.65
N ALA A 154 -5.31 0.22 15.24
CA ALA A 154 -5.65 -1.05 14.61
C ALA A 154 -4.58 -2.10 14.94
N ASN A 155 -4.98 -3.22 15.52
CA ASN A 155 -4.10 -4.36 15.73
C ASN A 155 -3.72 -5.07 14.42
N GLY A 156 -2.80 -6.03 14.47
CA GLY A 156 -2.30 -6.73 13.30
C GLY A 156 -3.40 -7.40 12.48
N HIS A 157 -4.39 -8.04 13.13
CA HIS A 157 -5.51 -8.70 12.45
C HIS A 157 -6.40 -7.71 11.67
N ASP A 158 -6.69 -6.55 12.27
CA ASP A 158 -7.52 -5.52 11.62
C ASP A 158 -6.77 -4.86 10.47
N ARG A 159 -5.45 -4.63 10.61
CA ARG A 159 -4.61 -4.11 9.54
C ARG A 159 -4.52 -5.07 8.35
N GLU A 160 -4.37 -6.38 8.60
CA GLU A 160 -4.35 -7.38 7.55
C GLU A 160 -5.65 -7.39 6.74
N ARG A 161 -6.81 -7.35 7.41
CA ARG A 161 -8.11 -7.25 6.75
C ARG A 161 -8.27 -5.96 5.96
N LEU A 162 -7.82 -4.83 6.52
CA LEU A 162 -7.82 -3.55 5.83
C LEU A 162 -6.93 -3.61 4.58
N HIS A 163 -5.74 -4.22 4.69
CA HIS A 163 -4.84 -4.36 3.57
C HIS A 163 -5.46 -5.19 2.43
N ILE A 164 -6.10 -6.32 2.76
CA ILE A 164 -6.84 -7.13 1.78
C ILE A 164 -7.97 -6.31 1.13
N ALA A 165 -8.74 -5.55 1.91
CA ALA A 165 -9.77 -4.67 1.36
C ALA A 165 -9.19 -3.62 0.41
N GLY A 166 -8.02 -3.06 0.74
CA GLY A 166 -7.28 -2.13 -0.12
C GLY A 166 -6.82 -2.75 -1.44
N ILE A 167 -6.41 -4.01 -1.43
CA ILE A 167 -6.07 -4.74 -2.66
C ILE A 167 -7.27 -4.77 -3.62
N PHE A 168 -8.48 -5.08 -3.12
CA PHE A 168 -9.68 -5.06 -3.94
C PHE A 168 -10.04 -3.64 -4.41
N ALA A 169 -10.01 -2.66 -3.50
CA ALA A 169 -10.43 -1.30 -3.81
C ALA A 169 -9.45 -0.54 -4.71
N ASN A 170 -8.19 -0.91 -4.74
CA ASN A 170 -7.13 -0.22 -5.49
C ASN A 170 -6.44 -1.12 -6.51
N ASN A 171 -5.70 -2.15 -6.09
CA ASN A 171 -4.84 -2.91 -7.00
C ASN A 171 -5.63 -3.68 -8.05
N TYR A 172 -6.68 -4.38 -7.65
CA TYR A 172 -7.54 -5.11 -8.61
C TYR A 172 -8.39 -4.16 -9.43
N THR A 173 -8.84 -3.04 -8.85
CA THR A 173 -9.54 -1.99 -9.61
C THR A 173 -8.65 -1.44 -10.72
N ASN A 174 -7.37 -1.15 -10.45
CA ASN A 174 -6.42 -0.73 -11.48
C ASN A 174 -6.20 -1.80 -12.56
N LEU A 175 -6.17 -3.08 -12.18
CA LEU A 175 -6.13 -4.19 -13.15
C LEU A 175 -7.37 -4.17 -14.06
N MET A 176 -8.56 -3.88 -13.52
CA MET A 176 -9.79 -3.77 -14.34
C MET A 176 -9.68 -2.62 -15.35
N TYR A 177 -9.05 -1.50 -14.99
CA TYR A 177 -8.79 -0.41 -15.95
C TYR A 177 -7.83 -0.85 -17.07
N ARG A 178 -6.78 -1.61 -16.75
CA ARG A 178 -5.88 -2.19 -17.74
C ARG A 178 -6.63 -3.13 -18.69
N ILE A 179 -7.45 -4.04 -18.14
CA ILE A 179 -8.26 -4.96 -18.96
C ILE A 179 -9.19 -4.18 -19.87
N ALA A 180 -9.87 -3.14 -19.38
CA ALA A 180 -10.74 -2.29 -20.17
C ALA A 180 -9.98 -1.61 -21.33
N ALA A 181 -8.76 -1.12 -21.08
CA ALA A 181 -7.91 -0.55 -22.12
C ALA A 181 -7.51 -1.60 -23.19
N GLU A 182 -7.20 -2.83 -22.78
CA GLU A 182 -6.85 -3.91 -23.69
C GLU A 182 -8.06 -4.40 -24.51
N VAL A 183 -9.26 -4.43 -23.94
CA VAL A 183 -10.51 -4.76 -24.68
C VAL A 183 -10.84 -3.71 -25.76
N LEU A 184 -10.43 -2.46 -25.57
CA LEU A 184 -10.59 -1.41 -26.60
C LEU A 184 -9.56 -1.49 -27.73
N GLN A 185 -8.51 -2.31 -27.61
CA GLN A 185 -7.51 -2.44 -28.68
C GLN A 185 -8.14 -2.92 -29.99
N GLY A 186 -7.73 -2.31 -31.10
CA GLY A 186 -8.30 -2.58 -32.42
C GLY A 186 -9.59 -1.80 -32.72
N THR A 187 -10.11 -1.03 -31.78
CA THR A 187 -11.18 -0.06 -32.02
C THR A 187 -10.61 1.35 -32.25
N HIS A 188 -11.47 2.29 -32.66
CA HIS A 188 -11.10 3.72 -32.75
C HIS A 188 -11.41 4.50 -31.46
N ILE A 189 -11.82 3.81 -30.38
CA ILE A 189 -12.25 4.43 -29.11
C ILE A 189 -11.03 4.52 -28.19
N PRO A 190 -10.60 5.73 -27.78
CA PRO A 190 -9.49 5.91 -26.86
C PRO A 190 -9.91 5.55 -25.42
N PHE A 191 -8.94 5.17 -24.58
CA PHE A 191 -9.18 4.85 -23.17
C PHE A 191 -9.82 6.01 -22.40
N GLU A 192 -9.48 7.24 -22.76
CA GLU A 192 -9.99 8.48 -22.15
C GLU A 192 -11.52 8.57 -22.20
N ALA A 193 -12.17 7.89 -23.14
CA ALA A 193 -13.64 7.80 -23.20
C ALA A 193 -14.25 7.09 -21.98
N LEU A 194 -13.47 6.27 -21.27
CA LEU A 194 -13.89 5.58 -20.04
C LEU A 194 -13.72 6.43 -18.78
N LEU A 195 -12.91 7.50 -18.78
CA LEU A 195 -12.61 8.27 -17.58
C LEU A 195 -13.86 8.80 -16.86
N PRO A 196 -14.87 9.38 -17.56
CA PRO A 196 -16.09 9.83 -16.88
C PRO A 196 -16.88 8.69 -16.21
N LEU A 197 -16.83 7.49 -16.77
CA LEU A 197 -17.47 6.29 -16.18
C LEU A 197 -16.71 5.82 -14.95
N ILE A 198 -15.39 5.85 -14.97
CA ILE A 198 -14.52 5.52 -13.84
C ILE A 198 -14.80 6.47 -12.68
N ASP A 199 -14.78 7.77 -12.94
CA ASP A 199 -15.04 8.82 -11.94
C ASP A 199 -16.45 8.67 -11.34
N GLN A 200 -17.45 8.42 -12.17
CA GLN A 200 -18.82 8.21 -11.70
C GLN A 200 -18.95 6.96 -10.84
N THR A 201 -18.21 5.89 -11.16
CA THR A 201 -18.21 4.65 -10.38
C THR A 201 -17.62 4.89 -8.98
N ALA A 202 -16.51 5.60 -8.91
CA ALA A 202 -15.89 5.99 -7.65
C ALA A 202 -16.77 6.96 -6.85
N ALA A 203 -17.39 7.95 -7.50
CA ALA A 203 -18.24 8.93 -6.84
C ALA A 203 -19.49 8.29 -6.20
N LYS A 204 -20.09 7.26 -6.81
CA LYS A 204 -21.27 6.59 -6.28
C LYS A 204 -21.06 5.97 -4.90
N VAL A 205 -19.89 5.41 -4.60
CA VAL A 205 -19.63 4.77 -3.29
C VAL A 205 -19.45 5.77 -2.15
N HIS A 206 -19.38 7.08 -2.44
CA HIS A 206 -19.42 8.11 -1.40
C HIS A 206 -20.84 8.36 -0.84
N THR A 207 -21.89 7.97 -1.59
CA THR A 207 -23.29 8.25 -1.23
C THR A 207 -24.14 6.99 -1.12
N LEU A 208 -23.75 5.91 -1.79
CA LEU A 208 -24.46 4.63 -1.80
C LEU A 208 -23.56 3.53 -1.24
N LYS A 209 -24.18 2.52 -0.63
CA LYS A 209 -23.46 1.28 -0.32
C LYS A 209 -23.00 0.60 -1.62
N PRO A 210 -21.83 -0.04 -1.66
CA PRO A 210 -21.35 -0.70 -2.87
C PRO A 210 -22.34 -1.68 -3.51
N ILE A 211 -23.12 -2.40 -2.70
CA ILE A 211 -24.14 -3.33 -3.20
C ILE A 211 -25.28 -2.61 -3.93
N ASP A 212 -25.67 -1.43 -3.45
CA ASP A 212 -26.75 -0.62 -4.04
C ASP A 212 -26.26 0.12 -5.29
N ALA A 213 -24.98 0.49 -5.33
CA ALA A 213 -24.34 1.16 -6.46
C ALA A 213 -24.12 0.24 -7.68
N GLN A 214 -24.18 -1.09 -7.48
CA GLN A 214 -23.95 -2.07 -8.55
C GLN A 214 -24.96 -1.92 -9.68
N THR A 215 -24.49 -2.01 -10.93
CA THR A 215 -25.28 -1.98 -12.18
C THR A 215 -24.77 -3.08 -13.14
N GLY A 216 -25.36 -3.17 -14.32
CA GLY A 216 -24.88 -4.05 -15.39
C GLY A 216 -25.73 -5.29 -15.64
N PRO A 217 -25.39 -6.08 -16.68
CA PRO A 217 -26.17 -7.26 -17.10
C PRO A 217 -26.21 -8.33 -16.00
N ALA A 218 -25.11 -8.61 -15.32
CA ALA A 218 -25.06 -9.60 -14.25
C ALA A 218 -26.02 -9.27 -13.08
N LYS A 219 -26.16 -7.98 -12.70
CA LYS A 219 -27.13 -7.58 -11.68
C LYS A 219 -28.58 -7.86 -12.11
N ARG A 220 -28.88 -7.75 -13.42
CA ARG A 220 -30.22 -7.95 -13.97
C ARG A 220 -30.51 -9.40 -14.39
N GLY A 221 -29.50 -10.31 -14.32
CA GLY A 221 -29.60 -11.68 -14.81
C GLY A 221 -29.74 -11.76 -16.33
N ASP A 222 -29.14 -10.84 -17.07
CA ASP A 222 -29.18 -10.75 -18.53
C ASP A 222 -28.16 -11.72 -19.16
N HIS A 223 -28.51 -13.00 -19.13
CA HIS A 223 -27.60 -14.08 -19.59
C HIS A 223 -27.33 -14.03 -21.10
N GLU A 224 -28.26 -13.52 -21.91
CA GLU A 224 -28.06 -13.40 -23.35
C GLU A 224 -26.91 -12.43 -23.67
N VAL A 225 -26.93 -11.25 -23.06
CA VAL A 225 -25.84 -10.26 -23.19
C VAL A 225 -24.53 -10.79 -22.62
N MET A 226 -24.57 -11.46 -21.45
CA MET A 226 -23.34 -12.01 -20.86
C MET A 226 -22.71 -13.11 -21.71
N ASN A 227 -23.49 -14.00 -22.28
CA ASN A 227 -23.00 -15.05 -23.18
C ASN A 227 -22.35 -14.46 -24.44
N HIS A 228 -23.00 -13.46 -25.04
CA HIS A 228 -22.42 -12.74 -26.17
C HIS A 228 -21.08 -12.08 -25.83
N HIS A 229 -20.97 -11.46 -24.65
CA HIS A 229 -19.69 -10.91 -24.18
C HIS A 229 -18.63 -11.99 -23.99
N LEU A 230 -18.97 -13.16 -23.48
CA LEU A 230 -18.04 -14.29 -23.33
C LEU A 230 -17.56 -14.82 -24.68
N GLU A 231 -18.43 -14.87 -25.71
CA GLU A 231 -18.03 -15.22 -27.08
C GLU A 231 -16.99 -14.23 -27.63
N LEU A 232 -17.18 -12.93 -27.42
CA LEU A 232 -16.21 -11.91 -27.82
C LEU A 232 -14.88 -12.00 -27.08
N LEU A 233 -14.89 -12.43 -25.83
CA LEU A 233 -13.71 -12.54 -24.97
C LEU A 233 -13.00 -13.90 -25.05
N GLN A 234 -13.56 -14.92 -25.73
CA GLN A 234 -13.08 -16.31 -25.70
C GLN A 234 -11.61 -16.49 -26.15
N ALA A 235 -11.11 -15.60 -27.02
CA ALA A 235 -9.73 -15.59 -27.49
C ALA A 235 -8.77 -14.79 -26.57
N THR A 236 -9.25 -14.31 -25.43
CA THR A 236 -8.50 -13.50 -24.47
C THR A 236 -8.40 -14.21 -23.12
N PRO A 237 -7.43 -13.89 -22.26
CA PRO A 237 -7.38 -14.41 -20.89
C PRO A 237 -8.47 -13.83 -19.97
N TYR A 238 -9.36 -12.97 -20.49
CA TYR A 238 -10.33 -12.21 -19.68
C TYR A 238 -11.71 -12.86 -19.58
N ALA A 239 -11.99 -13.89 -20.38
CA ALA A 239 -13.26 -14.61 -20.32
C ALA A 239 -13.52 -15.22 -18.93
N GLU A 240 -12.50 -15.86 -18.32
CA GLU A 240 -12.61 -16.44 -16.98
C GLU A 240 -12.83 -15.36 -15.90
N VAL A 241 -12.11 -14.23 -16.00
CA VAL A 241 -12.28 -13.10 -15.08
C VAL A 241 -13.68 -12.53 -15.18
N TYR A 242 -14.19 -12.32 -16.42
CA TYR A 242 -15.54 -11.84 -16.66
C TYR A 242 -16.58 -12.77 -16.03
N GLN A 243 -16.46 -14.07 -16.26
CA GLN A 243 -17.37 -15.08 -15.74
C GLN A 243 -17.36 -15.13 -14.20
N ALA A 244 -16.19 -15.10 -13.59
CA ALA A 244 -16.05 -15.12 -12.13
C ALA A 244 -16.69 -13.90 -11.48
N LEU A 245 -16.44 -12.71 -12.03
CA LEU A 245 -17.01 -11.47 -11.52
C LEU A 245 -18.54 -11.41 -11.71
N ALA A 246 -19.05 -11.85 -12.87
CA ALA A 246 -20.49 -11.92 -13.15
C ALA A 246 -21.19 -12.84 -12.14
N ALA A 247 -20.65 -14.03 -11.87
CA ALA A 247 -21.20 -14.98 -10.91
C ALA A 247 -21.25 -14.42 -9.48
N LEU A 248 -20.22 -13.65 -9.06
CA LEU A 248 -20.20 -12.99 -7.75
C LEU A 248 -21.29 -11.91 -7.64
N ILE A 249 -21.50 -11.12 -8.71
CA ILE A 249 -22.54 -10.09 -8.75
C ILE A 249 -23.93 -10.73 -8.69
N GLU A 250 -24.20 -11.76 -9.48
CA GLU A 250 -25.46 -12.51 -9.45
C GLU A 250 -25.75 -13.09 -8.07
N LYS A 251 -24.76 -13.77 -7.48
CA LYS A 251 -24.87 -14.35 -6.12
C LYS A 251 -25.22 -13.30 -5.07
N ALA A 252 -24.70 -12.08 -5.22
CA ALA A 252 -24.96 -11.00 -4.26
C ALA A 252 -26.36 -10.41 -4.39
N HIS A 253 -26.99 -10.47 -5.58
CA HIS A 253 -28.29 -9.83 -5.87
C HIS A 253 -29.47 -10.82 -5.94
N ASN A 254 -29.22 -12.11 -6.12
CA ASN A 254 -30.24 -13.17 -6.21
C ASN A 254 -30.51 -13.86 -4.86
N ARG A 255 -30.33 -13.15 -3.73
CA ARG A 255 -30.65 -13.64 -2.39
C ARG A 255 -32.03 -13.21 -1.95
#